data_a9cc97dfe8c9227e8b90536fd4264bd2
#
_entry.id   a9cc97dfe8c9227e8b90536fd4264bd2
#
_cell.length_a   1.000
_cell.length_b   1.000
_cell.length_c   1.000
_cell.angle_alpha   90.00
_cell.angle_beta   90.00
_cell.angle_gamma   90.00
#
_symmetry.space_group_name_H-M   'P 1'
#
loop_
_entity.id
_entity.type
_entity.pdbx_description
1 polymer ?
#
loop_
_entity_poly.entity_id
_entity_poly.type
_entity_poly.pdbx_seq_one_letter_code
_entity_poly.pdbx_strand_id
1 'polypeptide(L)'
;QGYAEGLQEGINDDAESREFYCSVIVDEANKMNQMVKKLMTLNELEFGKETVNFERFDVVALIRNHIQSAGILANGQDIQIRMEPSDPIYVWADEYMTEEVFTNYFTNALHYCSGEKIVEIRFSKENGKVRISIFNTGNKIPEESIPYLWDKFYKVDKARTREYGGSGVGLSIVKAIMESMNQKYGVENYENGVAFYFELEMVEKEGS
;
A
#
# COMPACT_ATOMS: atom_id res chain seq x y z
N GLN A 1 18.91 16.52 7.98
CA GLN A 1 20.20 17.22 8.11
C GLN A 1 20.08 18.31 9.20
N GLY A 2 19.15 19.27 9.15
CA GLY A 2 19.02 20.38 10.12
C GLY A 2 18.89 19.95 11.60
N TYR A 3 18.19 18.84 11.89
CA TYR A 3 18.06 18.33 13.27
C TYR A 3 19.40 17.81 13.84
N ALA A 4 20.22 17.16 13.01
CA ALA A 4 21.54 16.68 13.41
C ALA A 4 22.52 17.84 13.59
N GLU A 5 22.47 18.82 12.72
CA GLU A 5 23.27 20.07 12.83
C GLU A 5 22.89 20.85 14.10
N GLY A 6 21.57 20.98 14.40
CA GLY A 6 21.11 21.62 15.62
C GLY A 6 21.60 20.95 16.91
N LEU A 7 21.70 19.60 16.92
CA LEU A 7 22.32 18.87 18.04
C LEU A 7 23.83 19.10 18.16
N GLN A 8 24.56 19.23 17.04
CA GLN A 8 26.00 19.48 17.02
C GLN A 8 26.34 20.90 17.47
N GLU A 9 25.49 21.87 17.14
CA GLU A 9 25.68 23.29 17.50
C GLU A 9 25.26 23.62 18.95
N GLY A 10 24.73 22.62 19.70
CA GLY A 10 24.32 22.79 21.08
C GLY A 10 23.15 23.76 21.29
N ILE A 11 22.33 23.96 20.24
CA ILE A 11 21.19 24.89 20.26
C ILE A 11 20.12 24.48 21.28
N ASN A 12 20.12 23.17 21.66
CA ASN A 12 19.15 22.59 22.59
C ASN A 12 19.87 21.87 23.74
N ASP A 13 20.11 22.58 24.81
CA ASP A 13 20.81 22.06 26.00
C ASP A 13 19.90 21.25 26.95
N ASP A 14 18.56 21.30 26.76
CA ASP A 14 17.63 20.54 27.58
C ASP A 14 17.46 19.09 27.08
N ALA A 15 17.23 18.17 28.01
CA ALA A 15 17.16 16.74 27.73
C ALA A 15 15.95 16.39 26.84
N GLU A 16 14.83 17.07 26.98
CA GLU A 16 13.58 16.81 26.25
C GLU A 16 13.74 17.16 24.77
N SER A 17 14.30 18.33 24.46
CA SER A 17 14.59 18.74 23.08
C SER A 17 15.60 17.79 22.41
N ARG A 18 16.64 17.35 23.13
CA ARG A 18 17.59 16.37 22.58
C ARG A 18 16.93 15.04 22.25
N GLU A 19 16.09 14.52 23.14
CA GLU A 19 15.34 13.29 22.92
C GLU A 19 14.42 13.42 21.71
N PHE A 20 13.70 14.53 21.57
CA PHE A 20 12.87 14.82 20.42
C PHE A 20 13.69 14.85 19.11
N TYR A 21 14.81 15.55 19.03
CA TYR A 21 15.65 15.60 17.81
C TYR A 21 16.22 14.23 17.47
N CYS A 22 16.66 13.46 18.47
CA CYS A 22 17.15 12.09 18.28
C CYS A 22 16.04 11.19 17.74
N SER A 23 14.81 11.27 18.27
CA SER A 23 13.69 10.46 17.77
C SER A 23 13.37 10.77 16.33
N VAL A 24 13.33 12.06 15.94
CA VAL A 24 13.10 12.47 14.55
C VAL A 24 14.19 11.93 13.61
N ILE A 25 15.47 11.97 14.03
CA ILE A 25 16.58 11.43 13.22
C ILE A 25 16.42 9.91 13.04
N VAL A 26 16.09 9.19 14.10
CA VAL A 26 15.86 7.72 14.06
C VAL A 26 14.69 7.40 13.15
N ASP A 27 13.58 8.13 13.23
CA ASP A 27 12.41 7.93 12.38
C ASP A 27 12.73 8.16 10.91
N GLU A 28 13.46 9.23 10.59
CA GLU A 28 13.89 9.50 9.20
C GLU A 28 14.87 8.44 8.68
N ALA A 29 15.79 7.95 9.51
CA ALA A 29 16.69 6.86 9.15
C ALA A 29 15.92 5.56 8.88
N ASN A 30 14.90 5.25 9.69
CA ASN A 30 14.02 4.10 9.46
C ASN A 30 13.23 4.21 8.16
N LYS A 31 12.68 5.38 7.85
CA LYS A 31 12.00 5.66 6.57
C LYS A 31 12.95 5.46 5.38
N MET A 32 14.20 5.95 5.49
CA MET A 32 15.21 5.73 4.45
C MET A 32 15.55 4.26 4.25
N ASN A 33 15.72 3.48 5.33
CA ASN A 33 15.96 2.05 5.27
C ASN A 33 14.80 1.30 4.59
N GLN A 34 13.56 1.64 4.92
CA GLN A 34 12.38 1.08 4.26
C GLN A 34 12.35 1.43 2.77
N MET A 35 12.70 2.67 2.40
CA MET A 35 12.78 3.08 1.00
C MET A 35 13.83 2.29 0.22
N VAL A 36 15.03 2.11 0.80
CA VAL A 36 16.10 1.31 0.18
C VAL A 36 15.64 -0.13 -0.04
N LYS A 37 15.01 -0.77 0.96
CA LYS A 37 14.46 -2.13 0.82
C LYS A 37 13.43 -2.20 -0.31
N LYS A 38 12.48 -1.27 -0.37
CA LYS A 38 11.48 -1.20 -1.45
C LYS A 38 12.11 -1.04 -2.83
N LEU A 39 13.18 -0.24 -2.95
CA LEU A 39 13.91 -0.09 -4.20
C LEU A 39 14.66 -1.36 -4.60
N MET A 40 15.20 -2.11 -3.63
CA MET A 40 15.85 -3.40 -3.89
C MET A 40 14.83 -4.42 -4.41
N THR A 41 13.69 -4.58 -3.73
CA THR A 41 12.59 -5.46 -4.18
C THR A 41 12.13 -5.08 -5.60
N LEU A 42 11.91 -3.79 -5.86
CA LEU A 42 11.51 -3.33 -7.19
C LEU A 42 12.55 -3.68 -8.26
N ASN A 43 13.84 -3.53 -7.95
CA ASN A 43 14.92 -3.87 -8.87
C ASN A 43 14.95 -5.38 -9.14
N GLU A 44 14.78 -6.22 -8.12
CA GLU A 44 14.76 -7.68 -8.25
C GLU A 44 13.58 -8.14 -9.12
N LEU A 45 12.41 -7.55 -8.96
CA LEU A 45 11.23 -7.80 -9.79
C LEU A 45 11.44 -7.37 -11.24
N GLU A 46 11.96 -6.17 -11.50
CA GLU A 46 12.16 -5.64 -12.86
C GLU A 46 13.23 -6.39 -13.65
N PHE A 47 14.26 -6.87 -12.99
CA PHE A 47 15.35 -7.63 -13.64
C PHE A 47 15.12 -9.15 -13.63
N GLY A 48 13.94 -9.60 -13.24
CA GLY A 48 13.53 -11.01 -13.28
C GLY A 48 14.38 -11.92 -12.39
N LYS A 49 14.96 -11.40 -11.31
CA LYS A 49 15.70 -12.19 -10.33
C LYS A 49 14.78 -12.86 -9.31
N GLU A 50 13.60 -12.32 -9.11
CA GLU A 50 12.57 -12.93 -8.29
C GLU A 50 11.71 -13.86 -9.17
N THR A 51 11.68 -15.14 -8.81
CA THR A 51 10.79 -16.12 -9.44
C THR A 51 9.45 -16.09 -8.73
N VAL A 52 8.36 -15.85 -9.50
CA VAL A 52 7.00 -15.91 -8.99
C VAL A 52 6.68 -17.34 -8.53
N ASN A 53 6.34 -17.52 -7.28
CA ASN A 53 5.97 -18.81 -6.70
C ASN A 53 4.44 -18.95 -6.69
N PHE A 54 3.85 -19.40 -7.80
CA PHE A 54 2.42 -19.60 -7.88
C PHE A 54 1.96 -20.73 -6.97
N GLU A 55 1.01 -20.44 -6.10
CA GLU A 55 0.38 -21.40 -5.22
C GLU A 55 -1.12 -21.11 -5.05
N ARG A 56 -1.84 -22.07 -4.50
CA ARG A 56 -3.27 -21.96 -4.22
C ARG A 56 -3.47 -21.50 -2.79
N PHE A 57 -4.11 -20.35 -2.58
CA PHE A 57 -4.45 -19.85 -1.25
C PHE A 57 -5.80 -19.12 -1.22
N ASP A 58 -6.33 -18.88 -0.02
CA ASP A 58 -7.56 -18.11 0.21
C ASP A 58 -7.23 -16.61 0.36
N VAL A 59 -7.49 -15.84 -0.70
CA VAL A 59 -7.20 -14.39 -0.71
C VAL A 59 -8.07 -13.61 0.27
N VAL A 60 -9.27 -14.09 0.61
CA VAL A 60 -10.14 -13.45 1.62
C VAL A 60 -9.54 -13.60 3.02
N ALA A 61 -9.01 -14.78 3.34
CA ALA A 61 -8.33 -15.04 4.61
C ALA A 61 -7.05 -14.21 4.72
N LEU A 62 -6.23 -14.15 3.66
CA LEU A 62 -5.01 -13.33 3.61
C LEU A 62 -5.32 -11.86 3.94
N ILE A 63 -6.27 -11.27 3.24
CA ILE A 63 -6.65 -9.85 3.41
C ILE A 63 -7.25 -9.61 4.81
N ARG A 64 -8.10 -10.52 5.30
CA ARG A 64 -8.69 -10.41 6.64
C ARG A 64 -7.62 -10.40 7.74
N ASN A 65 -6.66 -11.30 7.65
CA ASN A 65 -5.55 -11.39 8.60
C ASN A 65 -4.70 -10.12 8.59
N HIS A 66 -4.42 -9.59 7.39
CA HIS A 66 -3.68 -8.33 7.25
C HIS A 66 -4.42 -7.14 7.88
N ILE A 67 -5.72 -6.99 7.62
CA ILE A 67 -6.55 -5.93 8.20
C ILE A 67 -6.60 -6.04 9.73
N GLN A 68 -6.74 -7.23 10.28
CA GLN A 68 -6.74 -7.45 11.74
C GLN A 68 -5.43 -7.01 12.38
N SER A 69 -4.31 -7.34 11.75
CA SER A 69 -2.97 -6.94 12.21
C SER A 69 -2.75 -5.42 12.10
N ALA A 70 -3.21 -4.80 11.02
CA ALA A 70 -3.11 -3.37 10.78
C ALA A 70 -4.15 -2.54 11.56
N GLY A 71 -5.30 -3.12 11.92
CA GLY A 71 -6.38 -2.46 12.66
C GLY A 71 -5.95 -1.98 14.04
N ILE A 72 -4.95 -2.62 14.64
CA ILE A 72 -4.31 -2.19 15.89
C ILE A 72 -3.61 -0.83 15.71
N LEU A 73 -3.10 -0.53 14.52
CA LEU A 73 -2.39 0.70 14.18
C LEU A 73 -3.35 1.82 13.70
N ALA A 74 -4.51 1.46 13.13
CA ALA A 74 -5.50 2.40 12.61
C ALA A 74 -6.37 3.07 13.69
N ASN A 75 -6.42 2.52 14.89
CA ASN A 75 -7.23 3.02 16.02
C ASN A 75 -6.92 4.47 16.46
N GLY A 76 -5.85 5.09 15.94
CA GLY A 76 -5.50 6.49 16.22
C GLY A 76 -6.03 7.53 15.22
N GLN A 77 -6.66 7.13 14.10
CA GLN A 77 -7.02 8.04 13.00
C GLN A 77 -8.52 8.18 12.74
N ASP A 78 -9.41 7.57 13.53
CA ASP A 78 -10.87 7.54 13.33
C ASP A 78 -11.32 7.05 11.94
N ILE A 79 -10.53 6.18 11.29
CA ILE A 79 -10.84 5.62 9.98
C ILE A 79 -11.68 4.36 10.16
N GLN A 80 -12.84 4.31 9.50
CA GLN A 80 -13.69 3.12 9.47
C GLN A 80 -13.23 2.19 8.36
N ILE A 81 -12.67 1.04 8.73
CA ILE A 81 -12.32 -0.01 7.77
C ILE A 81 -13.49 -0.97 7.66
N ARG A 82 -13.99 -1.15 6.43
CA ARG A 82 -15.08 -2.05 6.09
C ARG A 82 -14.59 -3.09 5.10
N MET A 83 -14.80 -4.35 5.41
CA MET A 83 -14.56 -5.44 4.49
C MET A 83 -15.89 -6.12 4.19
N GLU A 84 -16.22 -6.21 2.91
CA GLU A 84 -17.44 -6.90 2.48
C GLU A 84 -17.37 -8.38 2.92
N PRO A 85 -18.45 -8.90 3.56
CA PRO A 85 -18.50 -10.31 3.90
C PRO A 85 -18.35 -11.18 2.65
N SER A 86 -17.44 -12.11 2.68
CA SER A 86 -17.19 -13.02 1.56
C SER A 86 -16.86 -14.41 2.07
N ASP A 87 -17.37 -15.42 1.36
CA ASP A 87 -16.89 -16.79 1.49
C ASP A 87 -15.42 -16.88 1.03
N PRO A 88 -14.70 -17.93 1.42
CA PRO A 88 -13.36 -18.18 0.91
C PRO A 88 -13.28 -18.12 -0.61
N ILE A 89 -12.29 -17.39 -1.13
CA ILE A 89 -12.01 -17.29 -2.56
C ILE A 89 -10.59 -17.78 -2.79
N TYR A 90 -10.49 -18.93 -3.46
CA TYR A 90 -9.20 -19.54 -3.78
C TYR A 90 -8.68 -18.99 -5.10
N VAL A 91 -7.42 -18.56 -5.09
CA VAL A 91 -6.72 -17.99 -6.24
C VAL A 91 -5.43 -18.77 -6.54
N TRP A 92 -4.93 -18.63 -7.76
CA TRP A 92 -3.63 -19.12 -8.19
C TRP A 92 -2.70 -17.94 -8.43
N ALA A 93 -1.88 -17.63 -7.44
CA ALA A 93 -0.98 -16.48 -7.46
C ALA A 93 0.18 -16.71 -6.48
N ASP A 94 1.09 -15.77 -6.40
CA ASP A 94 2.10 -15.73 -5.35
C ASP A 94 1.51 -15.05 -4.11
N GLU A 95 1.41 -15.79 -2.99
CA GLU A 95 0.76 -15.30 -1.76
C GLU A 95 1.50 -14.09 -1.18
N TYR A 96 2.83 -14.14 -1.11
CA TYR A 96 3.66 -13.05 -0.58
C TYR A 96 3.55 -11.79 -1.45
N MET A 97 3.68 -11.93 -2.77
CA MET A 97 3.53 -10.81 -3.71
C MET A 97 2.12 -10.21 -3.68
N THR A 98 1.09 -11.05 -3.51
CA THR A 98 -0.30 -10.59 -3.36
C THR A 98 -0.49 -9.78 -2.07
N GLU A 99 0.12 -10.21 -0.97
CA GLU A 99 0.11 -9.45 0.28
C GLU A 99 0.81 -8.09 0.12
N GLU A 100 1.92 -8.03 -0.59
CA GLU A 100 2.63 -6.78 -0.89
C GLU A 100 1.77 -5.81 -1.73
N VAL A 101 1.05 -6.31 -2.74
CA VAL A 101 0.11 -5.51 -3.54
C VAL A 101 -0.98 -4.93 -2.66
N PHE A 102 -1.62 -5.78 -1.84
CA PHE A 102 -2.67 -5.35 -0.92
C PHE A 102 -2.15 -4.32 0.07
N THR A 103 -0.99 -4.56 0.69
CA THR A 103 -0.35 -3.66 1.65
C THR A 103 -0.11 -2.27 1.07
N ASN A 104 0.42 -2.20 -0.17
CA ASN A 104 0.67 -0.92 -0.82
C ASN A 104 -0.62 -0.14 -1.10
N TYR A 105 -1.67 -0.80 -1.60
CA TYR A 105 -2.96 -0.16 -1.84
C TYR A 105 -3.68 0.23 -0.55
N PHE A 106 -3.68 -0.66 0.45
CA PHE A 106 -4.31 -0.41 1.74
C PHE A 106 -3.65 0.73 2.50
N THR A 107 -2.31 0.78 2.52
CA THR A 107 -1.56 1.88 3.13
C THR A 107 -1.84 3.20 2.42
N ASN A 108 -1.91 3.21 1.08
CA ASN A 108 -2.32 4.38 0.32
C ASN A 108 -3.75 4.81 0.68
N ALA A 109 -4.69 3.87 0.75
CA ALA A 109 -6.08 4.15 1.13
C ALA A 109 -6.15 4.81 2.52
N LEU A 110 -5.41 4.32 3.51
CA LEU A 110 -5.35 4.92 4.85
C LEU A 110 -4.75 6.34 4.80
N HIS A 111 -3.67 6.56 4.06
CA HIS A 111 -2.99 7.86 3.97
C HIS A 111 -3.82 8.94 3.27
N TYR A 112 -4.58 8.57 2.22
CA TYR A 112 -5.36 9.51 1.43
C TYR A 112 -6.83 9.58 1.84
N CYS A 113 -7.25 8.76 2.83
CA CYS A 113 -8.59 8.78 3.38
C CYS A 113 -8.91 10.13 4.01
N SER A 114 -10.05 10.72 3.63
CA SER A 114 -10.53 11.99 4.17
C SER A 114 -12.05 12.10 4.06
N GLY A 115 -12.63 13.19 4.58
CA GLY A 115 -14.08 13.36 4.61
C GLY A 115 -14.73 12.39 5.58
N GLU A 116 -15.51 11.45 5.08
CA GLU A 116 -16.21 10.43 5.89
C GLU A 116 -15.28 9.42 6.54
N LYS A 117 -13.99 9.40 6.15
CA LYS A 117 -12.96 8.52 6.70
C LYS A 117 -13.32 7.03 6.61
N ILE A 118 -13.76 6.60 5.44
CA ILE A 118 -14.11 5.20 5.16
C ILE A 118 -13.08 4.59 4.21
N VAL A 119 -12.56 3.41 4.58
CA VAL A 119 -11.82 2.52 3.68
C VAL A 119 -12.62 1.23 3.53
N GLU A 120 -12.93 0.85 2.29
CA GLU A 120 -13.78 -0.31 2.00
C GLU A 120 -13.08 -1.29 1.07
N ILE A 121 -13.09 -2.57 1.43
CA ILE A 121 -12.55 -3.67 0.64
C ILE A 121 -13.71 -4.50 0.08
N ARG A 122 -13.73 -4.65 -1.24
CA ARG A 122 -14.75 -5.39 -1.99
C ARG A 122 -14.15 -6.47 -2.86
N PHE A 123 -14.92 -7.55 -3.05
CA PHE A 123 -14.57 -8.67 -3.90
C PHE A 123 -15.62 -8.82 -5.00
N SER A 124 -15.22 -8.78 -6.26
CA SER A 124 -16.09 -8.96 -7.42
C SER A 124 -15.57 -10.12 -8.27
N LYS A 125 -16.44 -11.11 -8.53
CA LYS A 125 -16.08 -12.32 -9.30
C LYS A 125 -16.64 -12.21 -10.72
N GLU A 126 -15.76 -12.27 -11.69
CA GLU A 126 -16.12 -12.21 -13.09
C GLU A 126 -15.15 -12.99 -13.97
N ASN A 127 -15.69 -13.76 -14.93
CA ASN A 127 -14.89 -14.48 -15.95
C ASN A 127 -13.73 -15.33 -15.39
N GLY A 128 -13.95 -16.05 -14.28
CA GLY A 128 -12.91 -16.89 -13.67
C GLY A 128 -11.87 -16.11 -12.87
N LYS A 129 -12.05 -14.81 -12.67
CA LYS A 129 -11.19 -13.94 -11.88
C LYS A 129 -11.93 -13.33 -10.71
N VAL A 130 -11.19 -13.02 -9.66
CA VAL A 130 -11.64 -12.14 -8.59
C VAL A 130 -10.93 -10.80 -8.71
N ARG A 131 -11.70 -9.72 -8.72
CA ARG A 131 -11.21 -8.35 -8.54
C ARG A 131 -11.33 -7.97 -7.08
N ILE A 132 -10.22 -7.57 -6.50
CA ILE A 132 -10.12 -7.03 -5.15
C ILE A 132 -9.98 -5.52 -5.28
N SER A 133 -10.93 -4.76 -4.75
CA SER A 133 -10.96 -3.29 -4.80
C SER A 133 -10.80 -2.72 -3.41
N ILE A 134 -9.89 -1.79 -3.25
CA ILE A 134 -9.64 -1.04 -2.02
C ILE A 134 -10.05 0.41 -2.28
N PHE A 135 -11.22 0.78 -1.78
CA PHE A 135 -11.79 2.12 -1.89
C PHE A 135 -11.46 2.93 -0.65
N ASN A 136 -11.18 4.22 -0.82
CA ASN A 136 -11.16 5.18 0.27
C ASN A 136 -11.95 6.45 -0.11
N THR A 137 -12.65 7.01 0.87
CA THR A 137 -13.22 8.35 0.73
C THR A 137 -12.11 9.39 0.67
N GLY A 138 -12.30 10.43 -0.16
CA GLY A 138 -11.32 11.49 -0.33
C GLY A 138 -11.40 12.16 -1.70
N ASN A 139 -10.36 12.90 -2.04
CA ASN A 139 -10.28 13.59 -3.32
C ASN A 139 -10.04 12.62 -4.46
N LYS A 140 -10.66 12.90 -5.62
CA LYS A 140 -10.38 12.21 -6.87
C LYS A 140 -8.94 12.43 -7.30
N ILE A 141 -8.39 11.46 -7.99
CA ILE A 141 -7.10 11.62 -8.68
C ILE A 141 -7.35 12.40 -9.97
N PRO A 142 -6.59 13.48 -10.25
CA PRO A 142 -6.68 14.18 -11.52
C PRO A 142 -6.49 13.23 -12.71
N GLU A 143 -7.34 13.31 -13.72
CA GLU A 143 -7.32 12.41 -14.88
C GLU A 143 -5.96 12.40 -15.59
N GLU A 144 -5.33 13.58 -15.68
CA GLU A 144 -3.99 13.75 -16.25
C GLU A 144 -2.88 13.05 -15.44
N SER A 145 -3.14 12.74 -14.17
CA SER A 145 -2.18 12.06 -13.28
C SER A 145 -2.27 10.55 -13.37
N ILE A 146 -3.41 10.00 -13.78
CA ILE A 146 -3.68 8.55 -13.79
C ILE A 146 -2.61 7.77 -14.58
N PRO A 147 -2.19 8.17 -15.78
CA PRO A 147 -1.17 7.43 -16.55
C PRO A 147 0.19 7.31 -15.85
N TYR A 148 0.50 8.26 -14.96
CA TYR A 148 1.79 8.36 -14.30
C TYR A 148 1.84 7.79 -12.88
N LEU A 149 0.70 7.35 -12.34
CA LEU A 149 0.60 6.88 -10.95
C LEU A 149 1.57 5.75 -10.60
N TRP A 150 1.87 4.91 -11.56
CA TRP A 150 2.77 3.76 -11.39
C TRP A 150 4.24 4.06 -11.74
N ASP A 151 4.55 5.31 -12.10
CA ASP A 151 5.94 5.72 -12.33
C ASP A 151 6.67 5.89 -10.98
N LYS A 152 7.95 5.52 -10.97
CA LYS A 152 8.79 5.65 -9.77
C LYS A 152 8.86 7.11 -9.32
N PHE A 153 8.66 7.33 -8.03
CA PHE A 153 8.72 8.64 -7.39
C PHE A 153 7.64 9.63 -7.83
N TYR A 154 6.67 9.21 -8.66
CA TYR A 154 5.56 10.06 -9.03
C TYR A 154 4.63 10.29 -7.83
N LYS A 155 4.13 11.52 -7.70
CA LYS A 155 3.24 11.94 -6.62
C LYS A 155 2.29 13.00 -7.16
N VAL A 156 0.99 12.79 -6.98
CA VAL A 156 -0.07 13.72 -7.37
C VAL A 156 0.03 15.02 -6.56
N ASP A 157 0.32 14.90 -5.26
CA ASP A 157 0.39 16.05 -4.35
C ASP A 157 1.72 16.07 -3.59
N LYS A 158 2.63 16.96 -4.03
CA LYS A 158 3.96 17.12 -3.43
C LYS A 158 3.93 17.77 -2.03
N ALA A 159 2.89 18.53 -1.71
CA ALA A 159 2.77 19.24 -0.43
C ALA A 159 2.36 18.27 0.70
N ARG A 160 1.37 17.43 0.45
CA ARG A 160 0.84 16.46 1.42
C ARG A 160 1.84 15.36 1.78
N THR A 161 2.78 15.08 0.89
CA THR A 161 3.79 14.03 1.07
C THR A 161 4.85 14.37 2.11
N ARG A 162 5.06 15.64 2.45
CA ARG A 162 5.98 16.03 3.52
C ARG A 162 5.42 15.67 4.90
N GLU A 163 4.10 15.64 5.04
CA GLU A 163 3.41 15.35 6.30
C GLU A 163 3.32 13.83 6.58
N TYR A 164 3.15 13.00 5.55
CA TYR A 164 2.90 11.56 5.69
C TYR A 164 3.99 10.63 5.13
N GLY A 165 5.08 11.16 4.58
CA GLY A 165 6.32 10.42 4.29
C GLY A 165 6.29 9.35 3.20
N GLY A 166 5.31 9.35 2.28
CA GLY A 166 5.22 8.36 1.21
C GLY A 166 6.44 8.37 0.28
N SER A 167 7.05 7.21 0.01
CA SER A 167 8.26 7.08 -0.82
C SER A 167 8.03 7.33 -2.31
N GLY A 168 6.78 7.23 -2.79
CA GLY A 168 6.45 7.27 -4.23
C GLY A 168 6.90 6.01 -5.00
N VAL A 169 7.23 4.92 -4.28
CA VAL A 169 7.67 3.64 -4.88
C VAL A 169 6.60 2.56 -4.77
N GLY A 170 5.62 2.70 -3.85
CA GLY A 170 4.63 1.66 -3.58
C GLY A 170 3.82 1.23 -4.80
N LEU A 171 3.32 2.18 -5.60
CA LEU A 171 2.55 1.84 -6.79
C LEU A 171 3.41 1.25 -7.92
N SER A 172 4.68 1.63 -8.04
CA SER A 172 5.59 1.00 -9.01
C SER A 172 5.94 -0.44 -8.63
N ILE A 173 5.96 -0.78 -7.33
CA ILE A 173 6.06 -2.17 -6.85
C ILE A 173 4.81 -2.96 -7.25
N VAL A 174 3.62 -2.41 -7.03
CA VAL A 174 2.36 -3.05 -7.47
C VAL A 174 2.40 -3.35 -8.96
N LYS A 175 2.79 -2.38 -9.80
CA LYS A 175 2.95 -2.57 -11.23
C LYS A 175 3.88 -3.74 -11.53
N ALA A 176 5.09 -3.75 -10.98
CA ALA A 176 6.08 -4.79 -11.24
C ALA A 176 5.58 -6.18 -10.83
N ILE A 177 4.95 -6.30 -9.65
CA ILE A 177 4.37 -7.56 -9.18
C ILE A 177 3.23 -8.03 -10.10
N MET A 178 2.28 -7.17 -10.41
CA MET A 178 1.12 -7.56 -11.22
C MET A 178 1.50 -7.91 -12.65
N GLU A 179 2.49 -7.21 -13.23
CA GLU A 179 3.07 -7.53 -14.53
C GLU A 179 3.84 -8.86 -14.50
N SER A 180 4.60 -9.16 -13.44
CA SER A 180 5.30 -10.45 -13.30
C SER A 180 4.34 -11.63 -13.19
N MET A 181 3.18 -11.45 -12.59
CA MET A 181 2.10 -12.44 -12.52
C MET A 181 1.17 -12.43 -13.75
N ASN A 182 1.38 -11.50 -14.69
CA ASN A 182 0.50 -11.27 -15.85
C ASN A 182 -0.97 -11.04 -15.46
N GLN A 183 -1.21 -10.28 -14.40
CA GLN A 183 -2.53 -9.96 -13.86
C GLN A 183 -2.86 -8.47 -14.01
N LYS A 184 -4.17 -8.13 -14.02
CA LYS A 184 -4.63 -6.76 -14.17
C LYS A 184 -4.60 -5.99 -12.85
N TYR A 185 -4.33 -4.71 -12.95
CA TYR A 185 -4.40 -3.74 -11.85
C TYR A 185 -4.87 -2.38 -12.39
N GLY A 186 -5.33 -1.50 -11.50
CA GLY A 186 -5.78 -0.20 -11.94
C GLY A 186 -6.34 0.66 -10.82
N VAL A 187 -6.95 1.78 -11.24
CA VAL A 187 -7.58 2.76 -10.36
C VAL A 187 -8.85 3.29 -11.00
N GLU A 188 -9.85 3.56 -10.19
CA GLU A 188 -11.14 4.12 -10.60
C GLU A 188 -11.51 5.28 -9.67
N ASN A 189 -11.87 6.43 -10.25
CA ASN A 189 -12.41 7.57 -9.51
C ASN A 189 -13.92 7.40 -9.28
N TYR A 190 -14.37 7.66 -8.06
CA TYR A 190 -15.77 7.73 -7.67
C TYR A 190 -16.13 9.17 -7.27
N GLU A 191 -17.44 9.46 -7.09
CA GLU A 191 -17.87 10.80 -6.72
C GLU A 191 -17.25 11.29 -5.40
N ASN A 192 -17.12 10.40 -4.43
CA ASN A 192 -16.65 10.68 -3.07
C ASN A 192 -15.31 10.02 -2.71
N GLY A 193 -14.55 9.50 -3.69
CA GLY A 193 -13.30 8.83 -3.39
C GLY A 193 -12.63 8.13 -4.58
N VAL A 194 -11.73 7.22 -4.28
CA VAL A 194 -10.91 6.49 -5.24
C VAL A 194 -10.85 5.02 -4.85
N ALA A 195 -10.93 4.12 -5.81
CA ALA A 195 -10.65 2.70 -5.62
C ALA A 195 -9.43 2.26 -6.43
N PHE A 196 -8.45 1.68 -5.78
CA PHE A 196 -7.41 0.90 -6.44
C PHE A 196 -7.84 -0.56 -6.47
N TYR A 197 -7.56 -1.26 -7.57
CA TYR A 197 -7.92 -2.67 -7.72
C TYR A 197 -6.82 -3.51 -8.34
N PHE A 198 -6.88 -4.80 -8.08
CA PHE A 198 -6.11 -5.83 -8.77
C PHE A 198 -6.98 -7.08 -8.98
N GLU A 199 -6.64 -7.88 -9.99
CA GLU A 199 -7.36 -9.09 -10.34
C GLU A 199 -6.45 -10.32 -10.20
N LEU A 200 -7.02 -11.44 -9.75
CA LEU A 200 -6.34 -12.72 -9.65
C LEU A 200 -7.19 -13.82 -10.28
N GLU A 201 -6.56 -14.85 -10.84
CA GLU A 201 -7.24 -16.02 -11.35
C GLU A 201 -7.81 -16.86 -10.21
N MET A 202 -9.11 -17.13 -10.26
CA MET A 202 -9.75 -18.04 -9.32
C MET A 202 -9.49 -19.49 -9.71
N VAL A 203 -9.29 -20.34 -8.69
CA VAL A 203 -9.23 -21.79 -8.86
C VAL A 203 -10.35 -22.44 -8.06
N GLU A 204 -10.92 -23.51 -8.60
CA GLU A 204 -11.95 -24.26 -7.89
C GLU A 204 -11.38 -24.86 -6.61
N LYS A 205 -12.25 -25.02 -5.61
CA LYS A 205 -11.92 -25.79 -4.42
C LYS A 205 -11.69 -27.22 -4.90
N GLU A 206 -10.48 -27.78 -4.67
CA GLU A 206 -10.26 -29.19 -4.92
C GLU A 206 -11.39 -29.98 -4.26
N GLY A 207 -12.09 -30.78 -5.07
CA GLY A 207 -13.26 -31.54 -4.64
C GLY A 207 -12.93 -32.42 -3.45
N SER A 208 -13.79 -32.36 -2.47
CA SER A 208 -13.83 -33.27 -1.31
C SER A 208 -14.16 -34.69 -1.77
#